data_c736e223f8d55025048020608260f735
#
_entry.id   c736e223f8d55025048020608260f735
#
_cell.length_a   1.000
_cell.length_b   1.000
_cell.length_c   1.000
_cell.angle_alpha   90.00
_cell.angle_beta   90.00
_cell.angle_gamma   90.00
#
_symmetry.space_group_name_H-M   'P 1'
#
loop_
_entity.id
_entity.type
_entity.pdbx_description
1 polymer ?
#
loop_
_entity_poly.entity_id
_entity_poly.type
_entity_poly.pdbx_seq_one_letter_code
_entity_poly.pdbx_strand_id
1 'polypeptide(L)'
;MIKNGFSGLLLSFPLAAGMFFPGLSCDGAKTRKASNMNQNQNSNSPVTQKKLNGSWGGQGISMDVTDNGARLDFDCASGRITEAIVPDRAGKFTAKGLFARQRPGPTREGEDNDGQPATYTGVINGENLTLTINLTRNDEKVGTFTLGHGKPARIRRCA
;
A
#
# COMPACT_ATOMS: atom_id res chain seq x y z
N MET A 1 0.94 -10.55 -43.62
CA MET A 1 0.92 -9.39 -44.52
C MET A 1 -0.14 -8.42 -44.00
N ILE A 2 0.30 -7.33 -43.40
CA ILE A 2 -0.28 -5.98 -43.47
C ILE A 2 0.70 -5.09 -42.73
N LYS A 3 1.44 -4.26 -43.47
CA LYS A 3 2.28 -3.15 -43.04
C LYS A 3 1.37 -1.92 -42.90
N ASN A 4 1.54 -1.10 -41.87
CA ASN A 4 1.31 0.35 -41.83
C ASN A 4 2.14 0.83 -40.63
N GLY A 5 3.13 1.69 -40.69
CA GLY A 5 3.55 2.75 -41.61
C GLY A 5 2.90 4.09 -41.22
N PHE A 6 3.46 4.84 -40.21
CA PHE A 6 3.18 6.26 -40.00
C PHE A 6 4.42 6.87 -39.34
N SER A 7 5.27 7.43 -40.03
CA SER A 7 5.60 8.75 -40.56
C SER A 7 5.39 9.94 -39.60
N GLY A 8 6.50 10.47 -39.19
CA GLY A 8 7.03 11.66 -38.66
C GLY A 8 6.15 12.92 -38.55
N LEU A 9 6.42 13.67 -37.47
CA LEU A 9 6.26 15.10 -37.48
C LEU A 9 7.33 15.76 -36.59
N LEU A 10 8.35 16.30 -37.22
CA LEU A 10 9.32 17.24 -36.68
C LEU A 10 8.62 18.59 -36.50
N LEU A 11 8.53 19.10 -35.29
CA LEU A 11 8.19 20.50 -35.02
C LEU A 11 9.41 21.20 -34.44
N SER A 12 10.04 21.97 -35.32
CA SER A 12 11.05 23.00 -35.10
C SER A 12 10.42 24.18 -34.36
N PHE A 13 11.01 24.63 -33.26
CA PHE A 13 10.70 25.92 -32.62
C PHE A 13 11.93 26.81 -32.66
N PRO A 14 11.71 28.11 -33.01
CA PRO A 14 12.80 29.06 -33.26
C PRO A 14 13.34 29.71 -31.98
N LEU A 15 14.62 30.08 -32.07
CA LEU A 15 15.33 31.02 -31.20
C LEU A 15 14.63 32.36 -31.16
N ALA A 16 14.45 32.95 -29.99
CA ALA A 16 14.28 34.38 -29.81
C ALA A 16 15.32 34.92 -28.84
N ALA A 17 16.10 35.83 -29.37
CA ALA A 17 17.18 36.53 -28.74
C ALA A 17 16.69 37.68 -27.82
N GLY A 18 17.49 37.99 -26.79
CA GLY A 18 17.83 39.35 -26.41
C GLY A 18 16.93 40.03 -25.38
N MET A 19 17.52 40.30 -24.20
CA MET A 19 17.55 41.67 -23.67
C MET A 19 18.58 41.78 -22.56
N PHE A 20 19.66 42.49 -22.89
CA PHE A 20 20.65 43.06 -22.00
C PHE A 20 20.01 44.17 -21.16
N PHE A 21 20.18 44.13 -19.84
CA PHE A 21 20.07 45.30 -18.98
C PHE A 21 21.38 45.52 -18.22
N PRO A 22 22.05 46.65 -18.43
CA PRO A 22 23.17 47.02 -17.57
C PRO A 22 22.69 48.03 -16.49
N GLY A 23 23.26 47.89 -15.29
CA GLY A 23 23.48 49.04 -14.41
C GLY A 23 22.57 49.10 -13.19
N LEU A 24 23.11 48.88 -12.00
CA LEU A 24 23.45 49.97 -11.08
C LEU A 24 24.23 49.38 -9.89
N SER A 25 25.44 49.91 -9.72
CA SER A 25 26.27 49.75 -8.51
C SER A 25 25.61 50.46 -7.33
N CYS A 26 25.61 49.83 -6.17
CA CYS A 26 25.62 50.53 -4.89
C CYS A 26 26.54 49.76 -3.94
N ASP A 27 27.66 50.36 -3.66
CA ASP A 27 28.60 50.03 -2.56
C ASP A 27 27.87 50.07 -1.22
N GLY A 28 28.19 49.11 -0.39
CA GLY A 28 27.72 49.04 0.99
C GLY A 28 28.47 47.95 1.75
N ALA A 29 29.74 48.22 2.07
CA ALA A 29 30.55 47.38 2.92
C ALA A 29 29.88 47.16 4.29
N LYS A 30 29.52 45.93 4.61
CA LYS A 30 29.49 45.47 6.02
C LYS A 30 29.78 43.99 6.07
N THR A 31 31.02 43.71 6.43
CA THR A 31 31.56 42.42 6.83
C THR A 31 30.66 41.76 7.86
N ARG A 32 29.94 40.76 7.47
CA ARG A 32 29.39 39.76 8.38
C ARG A 32 29.93 38.40 7.97
N LYS A 33 30.80 37.94 8.85
CA LYS A 33 31.39 36.62 8.93
C LYS A 33 30.27 35.58 8.72
N ALA A 34 30.13 35.07 7.51
CA ALA A 34 29.26 33.98 7.21
C ALA A 34 29.91 32.71 7.77
N SER A 35 29.44 32.28 8.92
CA SER A 35 29.66 30.93 9.40
C SER A 35 29.02 30.00 8.39
N ASN A 36 29.85 29.33 7.62
CA ASN A 36 29.50 28.28 6.70
C ASN A 36 29.05 27.08 7.56
N MET A 37 27.75 27.09 7.94
CA MET A 37 27.09 25.92 8.42
C MET A 37 26.80 25.06 7.19
N ASN A 38 27.76 24.25 6.84
CA ASN A 38 27.56 23.08 5.99
C ASN A 38 26.63 22.13 6.75
N GLN A 39 25.32 22.39 6.68
CA GLN A 39 24.29 21.44 7.07
C GLN A 39 24.24 20.36 6.01
N ASN A 40 25.21 19.46 6.06
CA ASN A 40 25.07 18.14 5.51
C ASN A 40 23.97 17.44 6.34
N GLN A 41 22.72 17.77 6.02
CA GLN A 41 21.55 17.04 6.51
C GLN A 41 21.56 15.68 5.81
N ASN A 42 22.43 14.82 6.32
CA ASN A 42 22.28 13.39 6.15
C ASN A 42 20.98 13.00 6.87
N SER A 43 19.85 13.18 6.17
CA SER A 43 18.50 12.81 6.64
C SER A 43 18.36 11.29 6.62
N ASN A 44 19.22 10.61 7.39
CA ASN A 44 18.96 9.27 7.88
C ASN A 44 18.00 9.32 9.09
N SER A 45 16.95 10.12 9.00
CA SER A 45 15.81 9.92 9.88
C SER A 45 15.23 8.55 9.50
N PRO A 46 15.15 7.60 10.45
CA PRO A 46 14.39 6.37 10.18
C PRO A 46 12.98 6.82 9.81
N VAL A 47 12.62 6.60 8.54
CA VAL A 47 11.23 6.80 8.10
C VAL A 47 10.41 5.84 8.93
N THR A 48 9.77 6.34 9.98
CA THR A 48 8.86 5.57 10.81
C THR A 48 7.73 5.14 9.90
N GLN A 49 7.84 3.94 9.36
CA GLN A 49 6.80 3.35 8.53
C GLN A 49 5.58 3.18 9.45
N LYS A 50 4.52 3.93 9.14
CA LYS A 50 3.28 3.89 9.92
C LYS A 50 2.66 2.52 9.73
N LYS A 51 2.54 1.76 10.84
CA LYS A 51 1.80 0.50 10.86
C LYS A 51 0.35 0.75 10.47
N LEU A 52 -0.23 -0.19 9.74
CA LEU A 52 -1.65 -0.19 9.46
C LEU A 52 -2.41 -0.57 10.72
N ASN A 53 -3.44 0.18 11.07
CA ASN A 53 -4.32 -0.09 12.21
C ASN A 53 -5.77 0.22 11.86
N GLY A 54 -6.70 -0.26 12.70
CA GLY A 54 -8.12 0.06 12.63
C GLY A 54 -8.96 -0.97 11.90
N SER A 55 -10.26 -0.70 11.82
CA SER A 55 -11.25 -1.57 11.20
C SER A 55 -11.46 -1.21 9.74
N TRP A 56 -11.53 -2.22 8.90
CA TRP A 56 -11.74 -2.13 7.47
C TRP A 56 -12.90 -3.02 7.06
N GLY A 57 -13.84 -2.51 6.30
CA GLY A 57 -15.00 -3.27 5.87
C GLY A 57 -15.27 -3.18 4.39
N GLY A 58 -15.82 -4.26 3.84
CA GLY A 58 -16.17 -4.39 2.43
C GLY A 58 -17.27 -5.40 2.18
N GLN A 59 -17.50 -5.70 0.92
CA GLN A 59 -18.44 -6.73 0.52
C GLN A 59 -17.84 -8.12 0.76
N GLY A 60 -18.47 -8.90 1.64
CA GLY A 60 -18.03 -10.26 1.98
C GLY A 60 -16.77 -10.34 2.83
N ILE A 61 -16.29 -9.23 3.42
CA ILE A 61 -15.08 -9.19 4.23
C ILE A 61 -15.13 -8.09 5.29
N SER A 62 -14.63 -8.40 6.50
CA SER A 62 -14.15 -7.43 7.49
C SER A 62 -12.71 -7.74 7.87
N MET A 63 -11.98 -6.73 8.28
CA MET A 63 -10.60 -6.85 8.74
C MET A 63 -10.36 -5.88 9.88
N ASP A 64 -9.98 -6.40 11.04
CA ASP A 64 -9.58 -5.62 12.20
C ASP A 64 -8.07 -5.74 12.38
N VAL A 65 -7.39 -4.61 12.23
CA VAL A 65 -5.93 -4.52 12.25
C VAL A 65 -5.46 -3.95 13.57
N THR A 66 -4.51 -4.63 14.19
CA THR A 66 -3.84 -4.25 15.43
C THR A 66 -2.33 -4.08 15.20
N ASP A 67 -1.59 -3.63 16.20
CA ASP A 67 -0.14 -3.50 16.14
C ASP A 67 0.61 -4.82 15.90
N ASN A 68 -0.02 -5.96 16.18
CA ASN A 68 0.60 -7.29 16.13
C ASN A 68 0.09 -8.17 14.99
N GLY A 69 -0.90 -7.71 14.22
CA GLY A 69 -1.49 -8.47 13.13
C GLY A 69 -2.90 -8.05 12.80
N ALA A 70 -3.66 -8.93 12.14
CA ALA A 70 -5.05 -8.67 11.80
C ALA A 70 -5.91 -9.93 11.92
N ARG A 71 -7.18 -9.71 12.26
CA ARG A 71 -8.25 -10.69 12.15
C ARG A 71 -9.12 -10.35 10.96
N LEU A 72 -9.47 -11.36 10.18
CA LEU A 72 -10.33 -11.22 9.02
C LEU A 72 -11.51 -12.19 9.13
N ASP A 73 -12.69 -11.68 8.83
CA ASP A 73 -13.90 -12.50 8.72
C ASP A 73 -14.45 -12.33 7.30
N PHE A 74 -14.80 -13.44 6.66
CA PHE A 74 -15.32 -13.52 5.30
C PHE A 74 -16.69 -14.17 5.28
N ASP A 75 -17.35 -14.14 4.11
CA ASP A 75 -18.46 -15.04 3.85
C ASP A 75 -17.91 -16.47 3.93
N CYS A 76 -18.34 -17.24 4.94
CA CYS A 76 -17.99 -18.67 5.10
C CYS A 76 -16.48 -18.97 5.26
N ALA A 77 -15.70 -18.03 5.75
CA ALA A 77 -14.28 -18.24 6.04
C ALA A 77 -13.80 -17.27 7.11
N SER A 78 -12.64 -17.55 7.69
CA SER A 78 -11.92 -16.65 8.58
C SER A 78 -10.44 -16.59 8.20
N GLY A 79 -9.78 -15.50 8.59
CA GLY A 79 -8.35 -15.31 8.36
C GLY A 79 -7.67 -14.70 9.57
N ARG A 80 -6.37 -14.91 9.67
CA ARG A 80 -5.53 -14.28 10.69
C ARG A 80 -4.18 -13.96 10.10
N ILE A 81 -3.75 -12.72 10.23
CA ILE A 81 -2.38 -12.27 9.98
C ILE A 81 -1.68 -12.20 11.33
N THR A 82 -0.52 -12.83 11.47
CA THR A 82 0.20 -13.01 12.75
C THR A 82 1.40 -12.07 12.91
N GLU A 83 1.54 -11.13 12.00
CA GLU A 83 2.61 -10.14 12.00
C GLU A 83 2.06 -8.73 11.77
N ALA A 84 2.79 -7.72 12.26
CA ALA A 84 2.42 -6.33 12.05
C ALA A 84 2.39 -5.98 10.56
N ILE A 85 1.35 -5.29 10.13
CA ILE A 85 1.21 -4.86 8.75
C ILE A 85 1.87 -3.49 8.59
N VAL A 86 2.98 -3.46 7.83
CA VAL A 86 3.77 -2.25 7.57
C VAL A 86 3.80 -2.00 6.07
N PRO A 87 2.94 -1.11 5.56
CA PRO A 87 2.96 -0.73 4.15
C PRO A 87 4.25 0.01 3.78
N ASP A 88 4.71 -0.19 2.57
CA ASP A 88 5.81 0.57 1.98
C ASP A 88 5.38 2.00 1.60
N ARG A 89 6.29 2.77 0.99
CA ARG A 89 6.02 4.15 0.54
C ARG A 89 4.96 4.24 -0.56
N ALA A 90 4.73 3.15 -1.28
CA ALA A 90 3.69 3.03 -2.31
C ALA A 90 2.37 2.47 -1.76
N GLY A 91 2.25 2.30 -0.43
CA GLY A 91 1.08 1.73 0.22
C GLY A 91 0.92 0.22 0.04
N LYS A 92 1.96 -0.48 -0.43
CA LYS A 92 1.92 -1.94 -0.63
C LYS A 92 2.46 -2.67 0.59
N PHE A 93 1.85 -3.82 0.89
CA PHE A 93 2.35 -4.73 1.91
C PHE A 93 2.13 -6.18 1.50
N THR A 94 2.92 -7.07 2.08
CA THR A 94 2.73 -8.51 2.03
C THR A 94 2.89 -9.04 3.45
N ALA A 95 1.93 -9.86 3.89
CA ALA A 95 1.92 -10.43 5.23
C ALA A 95 1.56 -11.91 5.17
N LYS A 96 2.13 -12.68 6.09
CA LYS A 96 1.85 -14.11 6.25
C LYS A 96 0.75 -14.32 7.29
N GLY A 97 -0.02 -15.39 7.09
CA GLY A 97 -1.07 -15.73 8.03
C GLY A 97 -1.73 -17.06 7.71
N LEU A 98 -2.91 -17.24 8.26
CA LEU A 98 -3.73 -18.45 8.12
C LEU A 98 -5.07 -18.08 7.49
N PHE A 99 -5.62 -18.96 6.68
CA PHE A 99 -6.95 -18.85 6.08
C PHE A 99 -7.72 -20.15 6.31
N ALA A 100 -8.88 -20.07 6.95
CA ALA A 100 -9.73 -21.22 7.26
C ALA A 100 -11.09 -21.07 6.57
N ARG A 101 -11.48 -22.04 5.73
CA ARG A 101 -12.84 -22.13 5.19
C ARG A 101 -13.73 -22.77 6.24
N GLN A 102 -14.89 -22.16 6.52
CA GLN A 102 -15.90 -22.79 7.38
C GLN A 102 -16.55 -23.92 6.61
N ARG A 103 -16.63 -25.10 7.25
CA ARG A 103 -17.34 -26.25 6.74
C ARG A 103 -18.72 -26.32 7.43
N PRO A 104 -19.81 -26.63 6.72
CA PRO A 104 -21.09 -26.91 7.37
C PRO A 104 -21.00 -28.19 8.19
N GLY A 105 -21.56 -28.18 9.39
CA GLY A 105 -21.62 -29.32 10.29
C GLY A 105 -20.96 -29.08 11.64
N PRO A 106 -21.17 -29.99 12.61
CA PRO A 106 -20.54 -29.90 13.91
C PRO A 106 -19.04 -30.14 13.79
N THR A 107 -18.24 -29.22 14.35
CA THR A 107 -16.78 -29.37 14.47
C THR A 107 -16.49 -30.53 15.41
N ARG A 108 -15.75 -31.53 14.94
CA ARG A 108 -15.27 -32.63 15.81
C ARG A 108 -14.10 -32.12 16.66
N GLU A 109 -14.09 -32.53 17.93
CA GLU A 109 -12.98 -32.24 18.83
C GLU A 109 -11.68 -32.86 18.25
N GLY A 110 -10.66 -32.01 17.95
CA GLY A 110 -9.41 -32.42 17.30
C GLY A 110 -9.33 -32.17 15.78
N GLU A 111 -10.37 -31.63 15.13
CA GLU A 111 -10.23 -31.07 13.79
C GLU A 111 -9.56 -29.70 13.93
N ASP A 112 -8.28 -29.63 13.48
CA ASP A 112 -7.51 -28.41 13.44
C ASP A 112 -8.20 -27.40 12.52
N ASN A 113 -9.02 -26.50 13.11
CA ASN A 113 -9.52 -25.30 12.45
C ASN A 113 -8.40 -24.23 12.29
N ASP A 114 -7.15 -24.65 12.41
CA ASP A 114 -5.98 -23.78 12.39
C ASP A 114 -5.78 -23.07 11.04
N GLY A 115 -6.55 -23.46 10.04
CA GLY A 115 -6.48 -22.89 8.72
C GLY A 115 -5.24 -23.32 7.93
N GLN A 116 -5.22 -22.94 6.66
CA GLN A 116 -4.09 -23.18 5.77
C GLN A 116 -3.18 -21.95 5.73
N PRO A 117 -1.86 -22.12 5.62
CA PRO A 117 -0.94 -21.01 5.42
C PRO A 117 -1.33 -20.20 4.18
N ALA A 118 -1.43 -18.89 4.35
CA ALA A 118 -1.82 -17.96 3.31
C ALA A 118 -0.95 -16.71 3.30
N THR A 119 -0.80 -16.14 2.13
CA THR A 119 -0.14 -14.85 1.91
C THR A 119 -1.20 -13.79 1.60
N TYR A 120 -1.15 -12.71 2.32
CA TYR A 120 -2.01 -11.54 2.19
C TYR A 120 -1.24 -10.41 1.57
N THR A 121 -1.60 -10.01 0.34
CA THR A 121 -0.96 -8.89 -0.36
C THR A 121 -1.96 -7.74 -0.48
N GLY A 122 -1.60 -6.56 0.01
CA GLY A 122 -2.47 -5.40 0.01
C GLY A 122 -1.87 -4.19 -0.66
N VAL A 123 -2.75 -3.34 -1.21
CA VAL A 123 -2.42 -2.01 -1.73
C VAL A 123 -3.39 -1.00 -1.14
N ILE A 124 -2.86 0.01 -0.44
CA ILE A 124 -3.63 1.08 0.19
C ILE A 124 -3.59 2.31 -0.69
N ASN A 125 -4.75 2.84 -1.02
CA ASN A 125 -4.94 4.10 -1.72
C ASN A 125 -5.90 4.98 -0.90
N GLY A 126 -5.33 5.90 -0.10
CA GLY A 126 -6.11 6.72 0.82
C GLY A 126 -6.88 5.87 1.84
N GLU A 127 -8.20 5.93 1.81
CA GLU A 127 -9.07 5.17 2.69
C GLU A 127 -9.49 3.80 2.13
N ASN A 128 -8.99 3.40 0.97
CA ASN A 128 -9.32 2.13 0.35
C ASN A 128 -8.12 1.18 0.39
N LEU A 129 -8.40 -0.07 0.71
CA LEU A 129 -7.46 -1.20 0.70
C LEU A 129 -7.94 -2.24 -0.31
N THR A 130 -7.10 -2.58 -1.27
CA THR A 130 -7.30 -3.76 -2.12
C THR A 130 -6.46 -4.89 -1.56
N LEU A 131 -7.08 -5.97 -1.11
CA LEU A 131 -6.46 -7.13 -0.47
C LEU A 131 -6.60 -8.36 -1.34
N THR A 132 -5.51 -9.01 -1.68
CA THR A 132 -5.47 -10.30 -2.40
C THR A 132 -4.94 -11.38 -1.47
N ILE A 133 -5.56 -12.55 -1.49
CA ILE A 133 -5.24 -13.69 -0.63
C ILE A 133 -4.90 -14.88 -1.50
N ASN A 134 -3.73 -15.47 -1.26
CA ASN A 134 -3.26 -16.69 -1.91
C ASN A 134 -2.89 -17.74 -0.85
N LEU A 135 -3.30 -18.99 -1.07
CA LEU A 135 -2.89 -20.13 -0.24
C LEU A 135 -1.45 -20.49 -0.59
N THR A 136 -0.58 -20.60 0.43
CA THR A 136 0.86 -20.82 0.20
C THR A 136 1.16 -22.24 -0.29
N ARG A 137 0.29 -23.21 0.00
CA ARG A 137 0.56 -24.64 -0.30
C ARG A 137 0.47 -24.95 -1.80
N ASN A 138 -0.44 -24.31 -2.53
CA ASN A 138 -0.77 -24.62 -3.94
C ASN A 138 -0.89 -23.37 -4.82
N ASP A 139 -0.47 -22.21 -4.31
CA ASP A 139 -0.61 -20.89 -4.96
C ASP A 139 -2.06 -20.57 -5.40
N GLU A 140 -3.04 -21.23 -4.79
CA GLU A 140 -4.45 -20.99 -5.08
C GLU A 140 -4.86 -19.59 -4.65
N LYS A 141 -5.35 -18.79 -5.58
CA LYS A 141 -5.93 -17.48 -5.29
C LYS A 141 -7.32 -17.65 -4.69
N VAL A 142 -7.46 -17.29 -3.41
CA VAL A 142 -8.76 -17.28 -2.72
C VAL A 142 -9.65 -16.18 -3.26
N GLY A 143 -9.10 -14.98 -3.43
CA GLY A 143 -9.86 -13.84 -3.94
C GLY A 143 -9.11 -12.51 -3.83
N THR A 144 -9.75 -11.48 -4.40
CA THR A 144 -9.34 -10.08 -4.23
C THR A 144 -10.53 -9.30 -3.71
N PHE A 145 -10.32 -8.53 -2.64
CA PHE A 145 -11.36 -7.80 -1.92
C PHE A 145 -11.02 -6.32 -1.86
N THR A 146 -12.04 -5.47 -1.90
CA THR A 146 -11.88 -4.03 -1.67
C THR A 146 -12.54 -3.67 -0.35
N LEU A 147 -11.77 -3.06 0.54
CA LEU A 147 -12.20 -2.63 1.87
C LEU A 147 -12.04 -1.11 2.00
N GLY A 148 -12.92 -0.48 2.78
CA GLY A 148 -12.80 0.93 3.17
C GLY A 148 -12.49 1.04 4.65
N HIS A 149 -11.62 1.99 5.01
CA HIS A 149 -11.29 2.29 6.40
C HIS A 149 -12.52 2.80 7.14
N GLY A 150 -12.83 2.20 8.30
CA GLY A 150 -14.00 2.54 9.11
C GLY A 150 -15.35 2.26 8.45
N LYS A 151 -15.38 1.58 7.30
CA LYS A 151 -16.64 1.21 6.63
C LYS A 151 -17.22 -0.06 7.24
N PRO A 152 -18.57 -0.18 7.33
CA PRO A 152 -19.20 -1.41 7.78
C PRO A 152 -18.99 -2.53 6.77
N ALA A 153 -18.71 -3.73 7.27
CA ALA A 153 -18.63 -4.93 6.45
C ALA A 153 -20.04 -5.48 6.15
N ARG A 154 -20.20 -6.09 4.97
CA ARG A 154 -21.40 -6.80 4.58
C ARG A 154 -21.07 -8.27 4.42
N ILE A 155 -21.12 -9.02 5.52
CA ILE A 155 -20.78 -10.44 5.59
C ILE A 155 -22.07 -11.26 5.61
N ARG A 156 -22.14 -12.31 4.79
CA ARG A 156 -23.19 -13.31 4.82
C ARG A 156 -22.74 -14.49 5.67
N ARG A 157 -23.59 -14.93 6.58
CA ARG A 157 -23.29 -16.12 7.38
C ARG A 157 -23.61 -17.37 6.54
N CYS A 158 -22.79 -18.40 6.70
CA CYS A 158 -23.08 -19.73 6.18
C CYS A 158 -24.26 -20.35 6.94
N ALA A 159 -25.18 -20.90 6.21
CA ALA A 159 -26.27 -21.72 6.75
C ALA A 159 -25.79 -23.17 6.93
#